data_2e54a7d152728c5b2e014e22a9b94c45
#
_entry.id   2e54a7d152728c5b2e014e22a9b94c45
#
_cell.length_a   1.000
_cell.length_b   1.000
_cell.length_c   1.000
_cell.angle_alpha   90.00
_cell.angle_beta   90.00
_cell.angle_gamma   90.00
#
_symmetry.space_group_name_H-M   'P 1'
#
loop_
_entity.id
_entity.type
_entity.pdbx_description
1 polymer ?
#
loop_
_entity_poly.entity_id
_entity_poly.type
_entity_poly.pdbx_seq_one_letter_code
_entity_poly.pdbx_strand_id
1 'polypeptide(L)'
;SNQTGFLLQGDTPKEESANSGASWKVMRDEAYAPCATDMGSVLHTYMVVGPGDEIRGDRFPWGWEQKDFDDAGWQEAMQLNTPVVTAGYGTDNMWTLSPRSIPQMESRMQRLGIVRRESGIRTDAAFLSGLHPLTVPGHTKISLLLDQSFETVAYTVIRLSEGKNAEVKLTYAEALFDEHEQKGNRNEIAGKSIKGLYDIFYPDGQQNR
;
A
#
# COMPACT_ATOMS: atom_id res chain seq x y z
N SER A 1 11.96 0.58 22.25
CA SER A 1 10.67 0.21 21.66
C SER A 1 9.98 1.49 21.20
N ASN A 2 9.53 1.51 19.98
CA ASN A 2 8.80 2.66 19.46
C ASN A 2 7.36 2.61 19.99
N GLN A 3 6.89 3.72 20.54
CA GLN A 3 5.47 3.86 20.86
C GLN A 3 4.73 4.15 19.55
N THR A 4 3.72 3.35 19.27
CA THR A 4 2.80 3.58 18.14
C THR A 4 1.51 4.17 18.69
N GLY A 5 1.01 5.20 18.05
CA GLY A 5 -0.24 5.84 18.44
C GLY A 5 -0.89 6.58 17.28
N PHE A 6 -2.14 6.92 17.47
CA PHE A 6 -2.93 7.70 16.52
C PHE A 6 -3.56 8.89 17.23
N LEU A 7 -3.53 10.05 16.60
CA LEU A 7 -4.12 11.27 17.11
C LEU A 7 -4.92 11.95 16.00
N LEU A 8 -6.21 12.13 16.23
CA LEU A 8 -7.11 12.92 15.40
C LEU A 8 -7.77 13.99 16.27
N GLN A 9 -7.79 15.20 15.77
CA GLN A 9 -8.47 16.34 16.41
C GLN A 9 -9.23 17.12 15.35
N GLY A 10 -10.52 17.37 15.60
CA GLY A 10 -11.34 18.23 14.76
C GLY A 10 -11.05 19.70 15.04
N ASP A 11 -11.14 20.51 13.99
CA ASP A 11 -10.88 21.97 14.05
C ASP A 11 -12.12 22.77 14.45
N THR A 12 -13.28 22.14 14.47
CA THR A 12 -14.56 22.80 14.78
C THR A 12 -15.36 22.02 15.84
N PRO A 13 -16.27 22.67 16.58
CA PRO A 13 -17.13 21.98 17.53
C PRO A 13 -17.97 20.84 16.95
N LYS A 14 -18.28 20.88 15.65
CA LYS A 14 -19.01 19.80 14.98
C LYS A 14 -18.16 18.54 14.76
N GLU A 15 -16.87 18.70 14.72
CA GLU A 15 -15.91 17.63 14.48
C GLU A 15 -15.33 17.03 15.77
N GLU A 16 -15.61 17.66 16.91
CA GLU A 16 -15.13 17.19 18.23
C GLU A 16 -15.54 15.75 18.53
N SER A 17 -16.70 15.31 18.03
CA SER A 17 -17.17 13.92 18.19
C SER A 17 -16.28 12.90 17.49
N ALA A 18 -15.44 13.33 16.55
CA ALA A 18 -14.49 12.50 15.85
C ALA A 18 -13.08 12.51 16.48
N ASN A 19 -12.89 13.26 17.57
CA ASN A 19 -11.60 13.29 18.25
C ASN A 19 -11.21 11.90 18.75
N SER A 20 -9.98 11.51 18.53
CA SER A 20 -9.46 10.25 19.07
C SER A 20 -9.45 10.27 20.60
N GLY A 21 -9.85 9.17 21.20
CA GLY A 21 -9.93 9.03 22.65
C GLY A 21 -10.22 7.62 23.10
N ALA A 22 -10.39 7.42 24.39
CA ALA A 22 -10.63 6.12 25.00
C ALA A 22 -11.96 5.45 24.56
N SER A 23 -12.90 6.24 24.01
CA SER A 23 -14.15 5.71 23.45
C SER A 23 -14.01 5.08 22.05
N TRP A 24 -12.86 5.25 21.43
CA TRP A 24 -12.58 4.60 20.17
C TRP A 24 -12.33 3.11 20.37
N LYS A 25 -12.70 2.33 19.38
CA LYS A 25 -12.35 0.93 19.33
C LYS A 25 -11.19 0.69 18.37
N VAL A 26 -10.37 -0.27 18.71
CA VAL A 26 -9.16 -0.64 17.95
C VAL A 26 -9.06 -2.14 17.82
N MET A 27 -8.50 -2.59 16.72
CA MET A 27 -8.10 -3.97 16.52
C MET A 27 -6.70 -4.03 15.93
N ARG A 28 -5.99 -5.10 16.19
CA ARG A 28 -4.79 -5.42 15.44
C ARG A 28 -5.21 -6.03 14.11
N ASP A 29 -4.75 -5.44 13.02
CA ASP A 29 -5.01 -5.98 11.69
C ASP A 29 -4.06 -7.15 11.41
N GLU A 30 -4.59 -8.37 11.50
CA GLU A 30 -3.85 -9.61 11.25
C GLU A 30 -3.77 -9.95 9.74
N ALA A 31 -4.36 -9.11 8.88
CA ALA A 31 -4.26 -9.27 7.44
C ALA A 31 -2.88 -8.85 6.90
N TYR A 32 -2.17 -7.97 7.60
CA TYR A 32 -0.89 -7.43 7.16
C TYR A 32 0.29 -8.08 7.86
N ALA A 33 1.29 -8.45 7.08
CA ALA A 33 2.62 -8.82 7.55
C ALA A 33 3.68 -8.20 6.63
N PRO A 34 4.89 -7.88 7.13
CA PRO A 34 5.96 -7.48 6.24
C PRO A 34 6.37 -8.64 5.34
N CYS A 35 6.61 -8.38 4.06
CA CYS A 35 7.18 -9.38 3.16
C CYS A 35 8.53 -9.88 3.71
N ALA A 36 8.73 -11.19 3.66
CA ALA A 36 10.02 -11.80 3.99
C ALA A 36 11.04 -11.48 2.88
N THR A 37 11.63 -10.30 2.94
CA THR A 37 12.57 -9.80 1.93
C THR A 37 13.95 -9.65 2.54
N ASP A 38 14.93 -10.34 1.96
CA ASP A 38 16.33 -10.01 2.20
C ASP A 38 16.69 -8.74 1.42
N MET A 39 16.67 -7.62 2.11
CA MET A 39 16.92 -6.30 1.53
C MET A 39 18.29 -6.20 0.86
N GLY A 40 19.29 -6.89 1.39
CA GLY A 40 20.63 -6.93 0.81
C GLY A 40 20.71 -7.69 -0.51
N SER A 41 19.85 -8.69 -0.72
CA SER A 41 19.81 -9.47 -1.97
C SER A 41 18.92 -8.86 -3.05
N VAL A 42 17.95 -8.01 -2.64
CA VAL A 42 17.02 -7.38 -3.61
C VAL A 42 17.67 -6.22 -4.35
N LEU A 43 18.39 -5.39 -3.63
CA LEU A 43 19.05 -4.21 -4.20
C LEU A 43 20.40 -4.02 -3.50
N HIS A 44 21.49 -4.11 -4.25
CA HIS A 44 22.85 -3.80 -3.77
C HIS A 44 23.05 -2.29 -3.67
N THR A 45 22.09 -1.56 -3.06
CA THR A 45 22.13 -0.12 -2.94
C THR A 45 21.54 0.33 -1.61
N TYR A 46 21.76 1.60 -1.30
CA TYR A 46 21.18 2.21 -0.13
C TYR A 46 19.65 2.25 -0.22
N MET A 47 18.98 1.79 0.83
CA MET A 47 17.53 1.79 0.94
C MET A 47 17.09 2.39 2.27
N VAL A 48 16.09 3.26 2.19
CA VAL A 48 15.49 3.96 3.34
C VAL A 48 14.07 3.52 3.64
N VAL A 49 13.52 2.62 2.84
CA VAL A 49 12.17 2.07 3.03
C VAL A 49 12.24 0.63 3.52
N GLY A 50 11.25 0.23 4.30
CA GLY A 50 11.10 -1.15 4.77
C GLY A 50 10.68 -2.12 3.66
N PRO A 51 10.51 -3.40 3.97
CA PRO A 51 9.92 -4.37 3.06
C PRO A 51 8.51 -3.95 2.68
N GLY A 52 8.00 -4.45 1.56
CA GLY A 52 6.60 -4.31 1.21
C GLY A 52 5.69 -5.15 2.09
N ASP A 53 4.40 -5.09 1.83
CA ASP A 53 3.38 -5.76 2.61
C ASP A 53 2.93 -7.08 1.98
N GLU A 54 2.81 -8.11 2.81
CA GLU A 54 2.04 -9.31 2.51
C GLU A 54 0.64 -9.14 3.09
N ILE A 55 -0.39 -9.20 2.24
CA ILE A 55 -1.76 -8.91 2.62
C ILE A 55 -2.64 -10.14 2.39
N ARG A 56 -3.33 -10.58 3.45
CA ARG A 56 -4.27 -11.70 3.43
C ARG A 56 -5.70 -11.18 3.39
N GLY A 57 -6.32 -11.21 2.21
CA GLY A 57 -7.70 -10.73 2.02
C GLY A 57 -8.74 -11.49 2.85
N ASP A 58 -8.49 -12.76 3.17
CA ASP A 58 -9.36 -13.58 4.03
C ASP A 58 -9.32 -13.20 5.52
N ARG A 59 -8.38 -12.34 5.93
CA ARG A 59 -8.24 -11.85 7.32
C ARG A 59 -8.56 -10.36 7.46
N PHE A 60 -8.64 -9.65 6.34
CA PHE A 60 -8.91 -8.22 6.36
C PHE A 60 -10.36 -7.96 6.81
N PRO A 61 -10.62 -6.99 7.68
CA PRO A 61 -11.96 -6.69 8.20
C PRO A 61 -12.78 -5.90 7.17
N TRP A 62 -13.10 -6.53 6.05
CA TRP A 62 -13.84 -5.90 4.96
C TRP A 62 -15.14 -5.26 5.43
N GLY A 63 -15.38 -4.02 5.00
CA GLY A 63 -16.56 -3.25 5.38
C GLY A 63 -16.44 -2.54 6.72
N TRP A 64 -15.25 -2.52 7.35
CA TRP A 64 -15.04 -1.85 8.63
C TRP A 64 -15.39 -0.35 8.60
N GLU A 65 -15.38 0.27 7.45
CA GLU A 65 -15.77 1.66 7.22
C GLU A 65 -17.29 1.86 7.12
N GLN A 66 -18.07 0.78 7.10
CA GLN A 66 -19.52 0.86 7.02
C GLN A 66 -20.12 1.14 8.40
N LYS A 67 -21.20 1.91 8.39
CA LYS A 67 -21.86 2.35 9.65
C LYS A 67 -22.40 1.19 10.49
N ASP A 68 -22.78 0.10 9.87
CA ASP A 68 -23.38 -1.10 10.49
C ASP A 68 -22.38 -2.25 10.66
N PHE A 69 -21.09 -1.95 10.54
CA PHE A 69 -20.05 -2.94 10.80
C PHE A 69 -20.10 -3.41 12.26
N ASP A 70 -20.01 -4.73 12.45
CA ASP A 70 -19.97 -5.32 13.80
C ASP A 70 -18.55 -5.24 14.38
N ASP A 71 -18.32 -4.27 15.23
CA ASP A 71 -17.08 -4.05 15.96
C ASP A 71 -17.09 -4.58 17.40
N ALA A 72 -18.05 -5.45 17.76
CA ALA A 72 -18.20 -5.95 19.13
C ALA A 72 -16.96 -6.68 19.66
N GLY A 73 -16.16 -7.29 18.74
CA GLY A 73 -14.90 -7.96 19.06
C GLY A 73 -13.69 -7.03 19.18
N TRP A 74 -13.84 -5.74 18.89
CA TRP A 74 -12.74 -4.79 18.97
C TRP A 74 -12.52 -4.31 20.40
N GLN A 75 -11.29 -3.97 20.74
CA GLN A 75 -10.91 -3.49 22.07
C GLN A 75 -11.11 -1.97 22.18
N GLU A 76 -11.36 -1.46 23.36
CA GLU A 76 -11.30 -0.03 23.60
C GLU A 76 -9.87 0.50 23.44
N ALA A 77 -9.76 1.70 22.87
CA ALA A 77 -8.46 2.35 22.68
C ALA A 77 -7.87 2.73 24.05
N MET A 78 -6.58 2.52 24.20
CA MET A 78 -5.84 2.97 25.37
C MET A 78 -5.35 4.39 25.13
N GLN A 79 -5.73 5.32 25.99
CA GLN A 79 -5.20 6.67 25.95
C GLN A 79 -3.75 6.65 26.45
N LEU A 80 -2.80 6.91 25.57
CA LEU A 80 -1.37 6.91 25.90
C LEU A 80 -0.95 8.19 26.59
N ASN A 81 -1.49 9.33 26.14
CA ASN A 81 -1.14 10.64 26.68
C ASN A 81 -2.23 11.68 26.31
N THR A 82 -2.22 12.83 26.97
CA THR A 82 -3.06 13.96 26.57
C THR A 82 -2.28 14.79 25.56
N PRO A 83 -2.78 14.98 24.34
CA PRO A 83 -2.09 15.75 23.32
C PRO A 83 -1.98 17.23 23.72
N VAL A 84 -0.86 17.85 23.39
CA VAL A 84 -0.64 19.30 23.57
C VAL A 84 -0.65 19.95 22.20
N VAL A 85 -1.51 20.93 22.02
CA VAL A 85 -1.72 21.62 20.74
C VAL A 85 -0.48 22.40 20.28
N THR A 86 0.34 22.85 21.22
CA THR A 86 1.62 23.53 20.91
C THR A 86 2.69 23.03 21.84
N ALA A 87 3.65 22.31 21.31
CA ALA A 87 4.85 22.00 22.06
C ALA A 87 5.85 23.13 21.90
N GLY A 88 6.15 23.81 22.97
CA GLY A 88 7.39 24.60 23.05
C GLY A 88 8.59 23.66 23.08
N TYR A 89 9.76 24.19 22.75
CA TYR A 89 11.02 23.46 22.90
C TYR A 89 11.17 22.96 24.35
N GLY A 90 11.35 21.65 24.54
CA GLY A 90 11.54 21.05 25.87
C GLY A 90 10.28 20.54 26.56
N THR A 91 9.19 20.27 25.84
CA THR A 91 8.06 19.55 26.42
C THR A 91 8.36 18.06 26.50
N ASP A 92 8.01 17.43 27.61
CA ASP A 92 8.12 15.97 27.81
C ASP A 92 7.05 15.18 27.03
N ASN A 93 6.15 15.88 26.35
CA ASN A 93 5.08 15.27 25.59
C ASN A 93 5.49 15.06 24.11
N MET A 94 5.64 13.79 23.74
CA MET A 94 5.98 13.41 22.36
C MET A 94 4.81 13.52 21.35
N TRP A 95 3.58 13.70 21.85
CA TRP A 95 2.37 13.73 21.04
C TRP A 95 1.87 15.17 20.88
N THR A 96 2.26 15.78 19.77
CA THR A 96 1.88 17.16 19.49
C THR A 96 1.32 17.29 18.07
N LEU A 97 0.31 18.14 17.92
CA LEU A 97 -0.19 18.56 16.60
C LEU A 97 0.29 19.97 16.33
N SER A 98 0.87 20.17 15.17
CA SER A 98 1.23 21.50 14.66
C SER A 98 0.54 21.75 13.34
N PRO A 99 -0.05 22.94 13.14
CA PRO A 99 -0.63 23.29 11.84
C PRO A 99 0.42 23.17 10.74
N ARG A 100 0.04 22.55 9.64
CA ARG A 100 0.90 22.42 8.47
C ARG A 100 1.13 23.80 7.83
N SER A 101 2.39 24.21 7.68
CA SER A 101 2.75 25.49 7.07
C SER A 101 3.00 25.41 5.56
N ILE A 102 3.07 24.20 5.01
CA ILE A 102 3.29 23.98 3.57
C ILE A 102 2.02 23.40 2.93
N PRO A 103 1.78 23.65 1.63
CA PRO A 103 0.63 23.09 0.92
C PRO A 103 0.59 21.56 0.98
N GLN A 104 -0.60 21.02 0.88
CA GLN A 104 -0.77 19.58 0.68
C GLN A 104 -0.16 19.18 -0.67
N MET A 105 0.40 17.96 -0.71
CA MET A 105 0.84 17.39 -1.98
C MET A 105 -0.36 17.08 -2.87
N GLU A 106 -0.20 17.32 -4.16
CA GLU A 106 -1.21 16.88 -5.13
C GLU A 106 -1.34 15.36 -5.10
N SER A 107 -2.58 14.89 -5.04
CA SER A 107 -2.89 13.46 -5.11
C SER A 107 -4.02 13.24 -6.10
N ARG A 108 -3.77 12.42 -7.11
CA ARG A 108 -4.77 12.09 -8.13
C ARG A 108 -4.62 10.66 -8.61
N MET A 109 -5.74 10.03 -8.93
CA MET A 109 -5.73 8.71 -9.56
C MET A 109 -5.11 8.78 -10.95
N GLN A 110 -4.20 7.85 -11.20
CA GLN A 110 -3.59 7.66 -12.52
C GLN A 110 -3.66 6.20 -12.92
N ARG A 111 -3.69 5.97 -14.24
CA ARG A 111 -3.56 4.65 -14.83
C ARG A 111 -2.15 4.45 -15.34
N LEU A 112 -1.66 3.20 -15.25
CA LEU A 112 -0.45 2.81 -15.93
C LEU A 112 -0.70 2.81 -17.46
N GLY A 113 0.23 3.41 -18.21
CA GLY A 113 -0.03 3.73 -19.61
C GLY A 113 0.41 2.65 -20.59
N ILE A 114 1.43 1.84 -20.28
CA ILE A 114 2.12 1.00 -21.26
C ILE A 114 2.40 -0.38 -20.70
N VAL A 115 2.03 -1.43 -21.46
CA VAL A 115 2.54 -2.79 -21.24
C VAL A 115 3.78 -2.96 -22.10
N ARG A 116 4.93 -3.13 -21.46
CA ARG A 116 6.23 -3.32 -22.11
C ARG A 116 6.53 -4.80 -22.40
N ARG A 117 6.03 -5.68 -21.58
CA ARG A 117 6.19 -7.13 -21.73
C ARG A 117 5.04 -7.86 -21.04
N GLU A 118 4.57 -8.93 -21.65
CA GLU A 118 3.53 -9.79 -21.10
C GLU A 118 3.88 -11.25 -21.34
N SER A 119 3.43 -12.12 -20.41
CA SER A 119 3.60 -13.56 -20.50
C SER A 119 2.39 -14.26 -19.90
N GLY A 120 1.95 -15.32 -20.55
CA GLY A 120 0.81 -16.13 -20.10
C GLY A 120 -0.56 -15.51 -20.39
N ILE A 121 -0.60 -14.27 -20.86
CA ILE A 121 -1.83 -13.57 -21.22
C ILE A 121 -1.54 -12.48 -22.26
N ARG A 122 -2.61 -12.00 -22.91
CA ARG A 122 -2.57 -10.80 -23.75
C ARG A 122 -3.46 -9.73 -23.14
N THR A 123 -2.96 -8.51 -23.09
CA THR A 123 -3.68 -7.33 -22.64
C THR A 123 -4.09 -6.48 -23.84
N ASP A 124 -5.07 -5.61 -23.60
CA ASP A 124 -5.52 -4.63 -24.58
C ASP A 124 -5.58 -3.21 -23.96
N ALA A 125 -5.82 -2.23 -24.81
CA ALA A 125 -5.93 -0.84 -24.38
C ALA A 125 -7.14 -0.60 -23.43
N ALA A 126 -8.17 -1.43 -23.52
CA ALA A 126 -9.35 -1.28 -22.68
C ALA A 126 -9.06 -1.68 -21.22
N PHE A 127 -8.22 -2.70 -20.99
CA PHE A 127 -7.72 -3.04 -19.66
C PHE A 127 -6.92 -1.88 -19.06
N LEU A 128 -5.94 -1.34 -19.80
CA LEU A 128 -5.10 -0.24 -19.32
C LEU A 128 -5.92 1.02 -19.01
N SER A 129 -6.90 1.33 -19.84
CA SER A 129 -7.82 2.46 -19.60
C SER A 129 -8.84 2.17 -18.48
N GLY A 130 -8.96 0.92 -18.03
CA GLY A 130 -9.89 0.49 -16.99
C GLY A 130 -11.33 0.36 -17.44
N LEU A 131 -11.57 0.21 -18.74
CA LEU A 131 -12.90 -0.02 -19.29
C LEU A 131 -13.42 -1.42 -18.97
N HIS A 132 -12.53 -2.40 -18.88
CA HIS A 132 -12.88 -3.74 -18.41
C HIS A 132 -11.70 -4.41 -17.66
N PRO A 133 -11.98 -5.39 -16.80
CA PRO A 133 -10.94 -6.13 -16.08
C PRO A 133 -10.18 -7.08 -17.01
N LEU A 134 -8.97 -7.45 -16.59
CA LEU A 134 -8.21 -8.55 -17.16
C LEU A 134 -8.61 -9.85 -16.47
N THR A 135 -9.18 -10.78 -17.23
CA THR A 135 -9.53 -12.10 -16.70
C THR A 135 -8.35 -13.04 -16.81
N VAL A 136 -7.89 -13.54 -15.66
CA VAL A 136 -6.81 -14.53 -15.57
C VAL A 136 -7.43 -15.91 -15.38
N PRO A 137 -7.24 -16.87 -16.30
CA PRO A 137 -7.77 -18.21 -16.12
C PRO A 137 -7.23 -18.92 -14.89
N GLY A 138 -8.02 -19.78 -14.29
CA GLY A 138 -7.58 -20.60 -13.17
C GLY A 138 -6.34 -21.46 -13.53
N HIS A 139 -5.49 -21.71 -12.55
CA HIS A 139 -4.24 -22.48 -12.70
C HIS A 139 -3.25 -21.91 -13.72
N THR A 140 -3.34 -20.61 -14.00
CA THR A 140 -2.48 -19.92 -14.95
C THR A 140 -1.54 -18.96 -14.23
N LYS A 141 -0.26 -18.98 -14.59
CA LYS A 141 0.71 -17.97 -14.17
C LYS A 141 0.89 -16.94 -15.27
N ILE A 142 0.67 -15.69 -14.94
CA ILE A 142 0.89 -14.55 -15.84
C ILE A 142 1.93 -13.60 -15.29
N SER A 143 2.51 -12.79 -16.15
CA SER A 143 3.26 -11.62 -15.73
C SER A 143 3.08 -10.47 -16.71
N LEU A 144 3.01 -9.26 -16.16
CA LEU A 144 2.93 -8.01 -16.91
C LEU A 144 4.06 -7.07 -16.43
N LEU A 145 4.79 -6.50 -17.37
CA LEU A 145 5.69 -5.38 -17.11
C LEU A 145 4.98 -4.11 -17.53
N LEU A 146 4.58 -3.31 -16.54
CA LEU A 146 3.85 -2.07 -16.76
C LEU A 146 4.80 -0.88 -16.56
N ASP A 147 4.72 0.09 -17.45
CA ASP A 147 5.62 1.25 -17.46
C ASP A 147 4.80 2.53 -17.22
N GLN A 148 5.16 3.27 -16.19
CA GLN A 148 4.56 4.58 -15.86
C GLN A 148 5.14 5.71 -16.71
N SER A 149 6.25 5.48 -17.42
CA SER A 149 6.98 6.44 -18.26
C SER A 149 7.73 7.53 -17.50
N PHE A 150 7.45 7.74 -16.25
CA PHE A 150 8.15 8.70 -15.39
C PHE A 150 8.25 8.15 -13.97
N GLU A 151 9.21 8.66 -13.21
CA GLU A 151 9.36 8.35 -11.81
C GLU A 151 8.27 9.05 -10.99
N THR A 152 7.66 8.30 -10.07
CA THR A 152 6.57 8.81 -9.25
C THR A 152 6.57 8.18 -7.87
N VAL A 153 6.04 8.90 -6.91
CA VAL A 153 5.65 8.38 -5.60
C VAL A 153 4.15 8.16 -5.62
N ALA A 154 3.71 6.94 -5.34
CA ALA A 154 2.30 6.59 -5.45
C ALA A 154 1.89 5.51 -4.45
N TYR A 155 0.61 5.52 -4.10
CA TYR A 155 -0.06 4.37 -3.50
C TYR A 155 -0.64 3.51 -4.61
N THR A 156 -0.24 2.25 -4.65
CA THR A 156 -0.75 1.32 -5.66
C THR A 156 -2.15 0.87 -5.28
N VAL A 157 -3.10 1.04 -6.21
CA VAL A 157 -4.47 0.55 -6.06
C VAL A 157 -4.70 -0.57 -7.04
N ILE A 158 -5.00 -1.75 -6.53
CA ILE A 158 -5.41 -2.91 -7.32
C ILE A 158 -6.84 -3.29 -6.93
N ARG A 159 -7.67 -3.61 -7.93
CA ARG A 159 -9.01 -4.15 -7.71
C ARG A 159 -9.05 -5.56 -8.21
N LEU A 160 -9.48 -6.46 -7.36
CA LEU A 160 -9.54 -7.88 -7.64
C LEU A 160 -10.95 -8.42 -7.41
N SER A 161 -11.28 -9.48 -8.12
CA SER A 161 -12.49 -10.26 -7.89
C SER A 161 -12.13 -11.73 -8.02
N GLU A 162 -12.73 -12.57 -7.18
CA GLU A 162 -12.49 -14.00 -7.17
C GLU A 162 -11.03 -14.34 -6.80
N GLY A 163 -10.41 -15.31 -7.44
CA GLY A 163 -8.99 -15.64 -7.29
C GLY A 163 -8.60 -16.23 -5.93
N LYS A 164 -9.54 -16.87 -5.21
CA LYS A 164 -9.20 -17.54 -3.94
C LYS A 164 -8.01 -18.48 -4.13
N ASN A 165 -7.03 -18.38 -3.22
CA ASN A 165 -5.73 -19.06 -3.26
C ASN A 165 -4.78 -18.63 -4.38
N ALA A 166 -5.08 -17.57 -5.11
CA ALA A 166 -4.12 -16.95 -6.01
C ALA A 166 -3.10 -16.12 -5.22
N GLU A 167 -1.95 -15.88 -5.84
CA GLU A 167 -0.97 -14.92 -5.37
C GLU A 167 -0.86 -13.79 -6.39
N VAL A 168 -1.04 -12.56 -5.96
CA VAL A 168 -0.83 -11.37 -6.78
C VAL A 168 0.37 -10.61 -6.23
N LYS A 169 1.47 -10.64 -6.97
CA LYS A 169 2.71 -9.96 -6.60
C LYS A 169 2.92 -8.71 -7.44
N LEU A 170 3.12 -7.59 -6.78
CA LEU A 170 3.46 -6.30 -7.39
C LEU A 170 4.90 -5.95 -7.07
N THR A 171 5.77 -5.91 -8.06
CA THR A 171 7.18 -5.56 -7.87
C THR A 171 7.46 -4.19 -8.46
N TYR A 172 8.17 -3.35 -7.72
CA TYR A 172 8.46 -1.97 -8.09
C TYR A 172 9.94 -1.78 -8.41
N ALA A 173 10.24 -1.06 -9.47
CA ALA A 173 11.61 -0.69 -9.82
C ALA A 173 11.64 0.55 -10.72
N GLU A 174 12.65 1.37 -10.57
CA GLU A 174 12.91 2.53 -11.44
C GLU A 174 13.45 2.11 -12.80
N ALA A 175 14.19 1.00 -12.84
CA ALA A 175 14.77 0.42 -14.04
C ALA A 175 15.00 -1.08 -13.87
N LEU A 176 15.13 -1.80 -14.98
CA LEU A 176 15.44 -3.22 -14.97
C LEU A 176 16.96 -3.45 -14.90
N PHE A 177 17.36 -4.63 -14.44
CA PHE A 177 18.75 -5.06 -14.31
C PHE A 177 19.09 -6.09 -15.39
N ASP A 178 20.27 -5.97 -15.95
CA ASP A 178 20.86 -6.97 -16.85
C ASP A 178 21.46 -8.18 -16.09
N GLU A 179 22.13 -9.08 -16.79
CA GLU A 179 22.78 -10.26 -16.21
C GLU A 179 23.99 -9.93 -15.32
N HIS A 180 24.56 -8.72 -15.45
CA HIS A 180 25.65 -8.20 -14.65
C HIS A 180 25.17 -7.31 -13.49
N GLU A 181 23.87 -7.32 -13.22
CA GLU A 181 23.24 -6.48 -12.18
C GLU A 181 23.38 -4.97 -12.41
N GLN A 182 23.49 -4.56 -13.66
CA GLN A 182 23.57 -3.16 -14.05
C GLN A 182 22.21 -2.66 -14.58
N LYS A 183 21.78 -1.50 -14.15
CA LYS A 183 20.56 -0.86 -14.65
C LYS A 183 20.71 -0.38 -16.10
N GLY A 184 21.80 0.29 -16.42
CA GLY A 184 22.04 0.87 -17.74
C GLY A 184 20.91 1.80 -18.20
N ASN A 185 20.56 1.75 -19.47
CA ASN A 185 19.46 2.54 -20.01
C ASN A 185 18.11 1.99 -19.52
N ARG A 186 17.34 2.80 -18.81
CA ARG A 186 16.02 2.44 -18.24
C ARG A 186 14.98 2.08 -19.32
N ASN A 187 15.11 2.58 -20.52
CA ASN A 187 14.18 2.29 -21.63
C ASN A 187 14.42 0.95 -22.30
N GLU A 188 15.56 0.31 -22.04
CA GLU A 188 15.91 -0.99 -22.56
C GLU A 188 15.42 -2.09 -21.63
N ILE A 189 14.56 -2.98 -22.13
CA ILE A 189 13.99 -4.08 -21.35
C ILE A 189 14.44 -5.46 -21.85
N ALA A 190 15.04 -5.54 -23.04
CA ALA A 190 15.47 -6.81 -23.64
C ALA A 190 16.57 -7.44 -22.78
N GLY A 191 16.43 -8.72 -22.44
CA GLY A 191 17.38 -9.45 -21.60
C GLY A 191 17.44 -9.02 -20.14
N LYS A 192 16.62 -8.05 -19.73
CA LYS A 192 16.65 -7.53 -18.36
C LYS A 192 15.50 -8.08 -17.51
N SER A 193 15.74 -8.11 -16.20
CA SER A 193 14.79 -8.55 -15.17
C SER A 193 14.48 -7.44 -14.18
N ILE A 194 13.28 -7.48 -13.59
CA ILE A 194 12.91 -6.57 -12.52
C ILE A 194 13.49 -7.06 -11.19
N LYS A 195 14.16 -6.16 -10.47
CA LYS A 195 14.58 -6.36 -9.08
C LYS A 195 14.12 -5.14 -8.29
N GLY A 196 13.41 -5.35 -7.21
CA GLY A 196 12.88 -4.26 -6.40
C GLY A 196 12.04 -4.78 -5.25
N LEU A 197 11.58 -3.86 -4.42
CA LEU A 197 10.60 -4.17 -3.38
C LEU A 197 9.29 -4.61 -4.01
N TYR A 198 8.52 -5.35 -3.26
CA TYR A 198 7.28 -5.91 -3.74
C TYR A 198 6.25 -6.04 -2.63
N ASP A 199 5.00 -5.96 -3.00
CA ASP A 199 3.85 -6.35 -2.21
C ASP A 199 3.27 -7.65 -2.73
N ILE A 200 2.64 -8.41 -1.84
CA ILE A 200 1.90 -9.62 -2.17
C ILE A 200 0.49 -9.49 -1.62
N PHE A 201 -0.49 -9.82 -2.44
CA PHE A 201 -1.87 -9.92 -2.03
C PHE A 201 -2.43 -11.31 -2.31
N TYR A 202 -3.06 -11.92 -1.31
CA TYR A 202 -3.77 -13.19 -1.40
C TYR A 202 -5.29 -12.92 -1.35
N PRO A 203 -6.00 -13.01 -2.48
CA PRO A 203 -7.44 -12.75 -2.54
C PRO A 203 -8.26 -13.76 -1.71
N ASP A 204 -9.36 -13.30 -1.15
CA ASP A 204 -10.32 -14.10 -0.39
C ASP A 204 -11.34 -14.85 -1.27
N GLY A 205 -11.36 -14.57 -2.56
CA GLY A 205 -12.30 -15.14 -3.51
C GLY A 205 -13.61 -14.38 -3.66
N GLN A 206 -13.74 -13.23 -3.02
CA GLN A 206 -14.91 -12.38 -3.13
C GLN A 206 -14.80 -11.37 -4.27
N GLN A 207 -15.85 -10.60 -4.48
CA GLN A 207 -15.93 -9.57 -5.52
C GLN A 207 -15.45 -8.21 -5.00
N ASN A 208 -14.79 -7.44 -5.88
CA ASN A 208 -14.44 -6.02 -5.64
C ASN A 208 -13.60 -5.81 -4.37
N ARG A 209 -12.50 -6.52 -4.27
CA ARG A 209 -11.48 -6.34 -3.22
C ARG A 209 -10.38 -5.40 -3.69
#